data_c7fcac67f63f8ed91327f6ace804b9fa
#
_entry.id   c7fcac67f63f8ed91327f6ace804b9fa
#
_cell.length_a   1.000
_cell.length_b   1.000
_cell.length_c   1.000
_cell.angle_alpha   90.00
_cell.angle_beta   90.00
_cell.angle_gamma   90.00
#
_symmetry.space_group_name_H-M   'P 1'
#
loop_
_entity.id
_entity.type
_entity.pdbx_description
1 polymer ?
#
loop_
_entity_poly.entity_id
_entity_poly.type
_entity_poly.pdbx_seq_one_letter_code
_entity_poly.pdbx_strand_id
1 'polypeptide(L)'
;MIKVGINGYGTIGKRVAEAVTLQDDMEIVGIVKTKPTYEMKGALDANYPVFASTKNKIPFFESYGINVSGVTEDLVKKADVIIDCTPGKLGVNNMDMYKKAGTKAIWQGGEKHDPIGASFNSLTNYSESIGKDYVRVVSCNTTGLSRTLYPLLNEYGIDNVQAVMVRRSGDPKDSDRGPINSIEPVLNVPSHHGPDVQTVISNLNIQTMAVKVPTTIMHVHCIVAELESEPEVSKVLELWDATPRVNLIEGFLANGES
;
A
#
# COMPACT_ATOMS: atom_id res chain seq x y z
N MET A 1 -10.79 -22.77 -1.31
CA MET A 1 -9.98 -21.59 -1.69
C MET A 1 -10.72 -20.33 -1.33
N ILE A 2 -10.00 -19.33 -0.82
CA ILE A 2 -10.56 -18.00 -0.50
C ILE A 2 -10.76 -17.24 -1.80
N LYS A 3 -11.97 -16.77 -2.04
CA LYS A 3 -12.34 -16.02 -3.25
C LYS A 3 -12.00 -14.55 -3.10
N VAL A 4 -10.99 -14.09 -3.85
CA VAL A 4 -10.48 -12.72 -3.78
C VAL A 4 -10.96 -11.91 -4.99
N GLY A 5 -11.62 -10.79 -4.72
CA GLY A 5 -11.95 -9.77 -5.72
C GLY A 5 -11.01 -8.58 -5.62
N ILE A 6 -10.50 -8.07 -6.75
CA ILE A 6 -9.64 -6.89 -6.78
C ILE A 6 -10.44 -5.69 -7.32
N ASN A 7 -10.78 -4.75 -6.46
CA ASN A 7 -11.43 -3.51 -6.88
C ASN A 7 -10.37 -2.44 -7.21
N GLY A 8 -10.17 -2.17 -8.49
CA GLY A 8 -9.14 -1.25 -8.99
C GLY A 8 -7.88 -1.95 -9.47
N TYR A 9 -7.88 -2.40 -10.73
CA TYR A 9 -6.75 -3.07 -11.38
C TYR A 9 -5.79 -2.04 -12.01
N GLY A 10 -5.13 -1.25 -11.17
CA GLY A 10 -4.10 -0.26 -11.51
C GLY A 10 -2.71 -0.72 -11.07
N THR A 11 -1.81 0.23 -10.79
CA THR A 11 -0.42 -0.05 -10.37
C THR A 11 -0.35 -1.00 -9.17
N ILE A 12 -1.13 -0.75 -8.12
CA ILE A 12 -1.17 -1.60 -6.92
C ILE A 12 -1.98 -2.87 -7.18
N GLY A 13 -3.19 -2.74 -7.75
CA GLY A 13 -4.08 -3.88 -7.95
C GLY A 13 -3.47 -5.01 -8.78
N LYS A 14 -2.64 -4.70 -9.79
CA LYS A 14 -1.89 -5.70 -10.54
C LYS A 14 -0.94 -6.50 -9.65
N ARG A 15 -0.17 -5.80 -8.81
CA ARG A 15 0.80 -6.45 -7.89
C ARG A 15 0.10 -7.28 -6.82
N VAL A 16 -1.04 -6.81 -6.36
CA VAL A 16 -1.87 -7.58 -5.41
C VAL A 16 -2.42 -8.84 -6.09
N ALA A 17 -2.94 -8.73 -7.31
CA ALA A 17 -3.43 -9.89 -8.05
C ALA A 17 -2.31 -10.92 -8.28
N GLU A 18 -1.12 -10.48 -8.73
CA GLU A 18 0.06 -11.35 -8.85
C GLU A 18 0.38 -12.07 -7.52
N ALA A 19 0.37 -11.34 -6.40
CA ALA A 19 0.66 -11.91 -5.08
C ALA A 19 -0.41 -12.92 -4.63
N VAL A 20 -1.68 -12.66 -4.89
CA VAL A 20 -2.79 -13.60 -4.61
C VAL A 20 -2.67 -14.87 -5.44
N THR A 21 -2.32 -14.75 -6.72
CA THR A 21 -2.16 -15.92 -7.61
C THR A 21 -1.04 -16.87 -7.18
N LEU A 22 -0.07 -16.37 -6.41
CA LEU A 22 1.01 -17.20 -5.84
C LEU A 22 0.61 -17.96 -4.56
N GLN A 23 -0.63 -17.78 -4.08
CA GLN A 23 -1.13 -18.48 -2.88
C GLN A 23 -1.96 -19.69 -3.28
N ASP A 24 -1.65 -20.86 -2.69
CA ASP A 24 -2.32 -22.12 -3.01
C ASP A 24 -3.75 -22.20 -2.44
N ASP A 25 -4.08 -21.36 -1.46
CA ASP A 25 -5.37 -21.31 -0.77
C ASP A 25 -6.31 -20.20 -1.25
N MET A 26 -5.89 -19.39 -2.25
CA MET A 26 -6.63 -18.24 -2.77
C MET A 26 -6.89 -18.37 -4.28
N GLU A 27 -7.98 -17.72 -4.74
CA GLU A 27 -8.29 -17.58 -6.16
C GLU A 27 -8.79 -16.17 -6.48
N ILE A 28 -8.39 -15.61 -7.62
CA ILE A 28 -8.93 -14.36 -8.15
C ILE A 28 -10.27 -14.63 -8.83
N VAL A 29 -11.37 -14.21 -8.21
CA VAL A 29 -12.72 -14.35 -8.80
C VAL A 29 -13.12 -13.17 -9.68
N GLY A 30 -12.30 -12.12 -9.74
CA GLY A 30 -12.45 -11.02 -10.67
C GLY A 30 -11.67 -9.77 -10.32
N ILE A 31 -11.52 -8.92 -11.32
CA ILE A 31 -10.91 -7.60 -11.19
C ILE A 31 -11.87 -6.52 -11.71
N VAL A 32 -11.89 -5.36 -11.05
CA VAL A 32 -12.70 -4.20 -11.49
C VAL A 32 -11.82 -3.16 -12.15
N LYS A 33 -12.32 -2.61 -13.25
CA LYS A 33 -11.70 -1.48 -13.96
C LYS A 33 -12.75 -0.46 -14.38
N THR A 34 -12.35 0.82 -14.45
CA THR A 34 -13.21 1.91 -14.93
C THR A 34 -13.10 2.13 -16.44
N LYS A 35 -11.98 1.74 -17.04
CA LYS A 35 -11.66 1.92 -18.45
C LYS A 35 -10.81 0.75 -18.96
N PRO A 36 -11.00 0.31 -20.21
CA PRO A 36 -10.07 -0.61 -20.88
C PRO A 36 -8.77 0.15 -21.21
N THR A 37 -7.74 -0.08 -20.42
CA THR A 37 -6.40 0.48 -20.62
C THR A 37 -5.41 -0.64 -20.93
N TYR A 38 -4.19 -0.32 -21.39
CA TYR A 38 -3.16 -1.31 -21.72
C TYR A 38 -2.89 -2.31 -20.56
N GLU A 39 -3.12 -1.89 -19.34
CA GLU A 39 -2.96 -2.74 -18.13
C GLU A 39 -3.91 -3.95 -18.14
N MET A 40 -5.03 -3.86 -18.87
CA MET A 40 -5.97 -4.98 -19.02
C MET A 40 -5.36 -6.21 -19.69
N LYS A 41 -4.32 -6.01 -20.52
CA LYS A 41 -3.63 -7.13 -21.18
C LYS A 41 -3.17 -8.16 -20.13
N GLY A 42 -2.54 -7.74 -19.04
CA GLY A 42 -2.11 -8.65 -17.98
C GLY A 42 -3.27 -9.42 -17.32
N ALA A 43 -4.43 -8.78 -17.15
CA ALA A 43 -5.61 -9.45 -16.60
C ALA A 43 -6.19 -10.48 -17.57
N LEU A 44 -6.24 -10.14 -18.88
CA LEU A 44 -6.74 -11.04 -19.92
C LEU A 44 -5.80 -12.23 -20.15
N ASP A 45 -4.49 -11.98 -20.18
CA ASP A 45 -3.47 -13.04 -20.33
C ASP A 45 -3.51 -14.02 -19.12
N ALA A 46 -3.83 -13.52 -17.93
CA ALA A 46 -4.03 -14.33 -16.73
C ALA A 46 -5.43 -14.95 -16.60
N ASN A 47 -6.31 -14.72 -17.58
CA ASN A 47 -7.70 -15.15 -17.57
C ASN A 47 -8.53 -14.70 -16.36
N TYR A 48 -8.22 -13.53 -15.75
CA TYR A 48 -9.03 -13.00 -14.67
C TYR A 48 -10.38 -12.52 -15.20
N PRO A 49 -11.51 -12.90 -14.56
CA PRO A 49 -12.82 -12.33 -14.90
C PRO A 49 -12.82 -10.82 -14.74
N VAL A 50 -13.23 -10.09 -15.76
CA VAL A 50 -13.25 -8.62 -15.77
C VAL A 50 -14.63 -8.11 -15.41
N PHE A 51 -14.69 -7.13 -14.52
CA PHE A 51 -15.90 -6.42 -14.14
C PHE A 51 -15.74 -4.93 -14.43
N ALA A 52 -16.79 -4.33 -14.98
CA ALA A 52 -16.86 -2.87 -15.15
C ALA A 52 -17.19 -2.21 -13.81
N SER A 53 -16.67 -1.00 -13.55
CA SER A 53 -16.98 -0.28 -12.30
C SER A 53 -18.46 0.02 -12.14
N THR A 54 -19.19 0.22 -13.25
CA THR A 54 -20.64 0.51 -13.26
C THR A 54 -21.25 0.03 -14.59
N LYS A 55 -22.58 -0.17 -14.62
CA LYS A 55 -23.30 -0.66 -15.80
C LYS A 55 -23.08 0.18 -17.06
N ASN A 56 -23.03 1.51 -16.92
CA ASN A 56 -22.83 2.41 -18.06
C ASN A 56 -21.41 2.33 -18.66
N LYS A 57 -20.48 1.64 -18.02
CA LYS A 57 -19.14 1.38 -18.55
C LYS A 57 -19.05 0.10 -19.40
N ILE A 58 -20.01 -0.80 -19.29
CA ILE A 58 -20.01 -2.06 -20.03
C ILE A 58 -19.85 -1.86 -21.55
N PRO A 59 -20.65 -1.01 -22.23
CA PRO A 59 -20.50 -0.83 -23.68
C PRO A 59 -19.11 -0.33 -24.08
N PHE A 60 -18.41 0.38 -23.19
CA PHE A 60 -17.06 0.85 -23.47
C PHE A 60 -16.05 -0.30 -23.48
N PHE A 61 -16.17 -1.29 -22.59
CA PHE A 61 -15.32 -2.49 -22.63
C PHE A 61 -15.64 -3.36 -23.86
N GLU A 62 -16.92 -3.53 -24.19
CA GLU A 62 -17.36 -4.31 -25.36
C GLU A 62 -16.83 -3.71 -26.66
N SER A 63 -16.75 -2.37 -26.78
CA SER A 63 -16.18 -1.70 -27.95
C SER A 63 -14.69 -1.99 -28.17
N TYR A 64 -13.98 -2.49 -27.15
CA TYR A 64 -12.60 -2.97 -27.21
C TYR A 64 -12.51 -4.51 -27.27
N GLY A 65 -13.63 -5.21 -27.51
CA GLY A 65 -13.68 -6.66 -27.57
C GLY A 65 -13.48 -7.36 -26.21
N ILE A 66 -13.68 -6.66 -25.11
CA ILE A 66 -13.51 -7.21 -23.76
C ILE A 66 -14.89 -7.56 -23.20
N ASN A 67 -15.14 -8.86 -23.02
CA ASN A 67 -16.33 -9.33 -22.33
C ASN A 67 -16.21 -9.07 -20.82
N VAL A 68 -17.19 -8.41 -20.24
CA VAL A 68 -17.26 -8.19 -18.80
C VAL A 68 -18.22 -9.16 -18.14
N SER A 69 -17.83 -9.68 -16.98
CA SER A 69 -18.61 -10.65 -16.21
C SER A 69 -19.71 -10.00 -15.34
N GLY A 70 -19.81 -8.67 -15.38
CA GLY A 70 -20.75 -7.87 -14.61
C GLY A 70 -20.16 -6.56 -14.14
N VAL A 71 -20.65 -6.04 -13.02
CA VAL A 71 -20.20 -4.80 -12.40
C VAL A 71 -19.63 -5.05 -11.01
N THR A 72 -19.11 -3.98 -10.37
CA THR A 72 -18.47 -4.07 -9.04
C THR A 72 -19.34 -4.81 -8.02
N GLU A 73 -20.64 -4.51 -7.96
CA GLU A 73 -21.57 -5.13 -7.03
C GLU A 73 -21.72 -6.65 -7.27
N ASP A 74 -21.59 -7.10 -8.51
CA ASP A 74 -21.65 -8.51 -8.85
C ASP A 74 -20.40 -9.25 -8.41
N LEU A 75 -19.22 -8.60 -8.51
CA LEU A 75 -17.96 -9.14 -7.99
C LEU A 75 -18.00 -9.24 -6.46
N VAL A 76 -18.47 -8.18 -5.79
CA VAL A 76 -18.54 -8.13 -4.32
C VAL A 76 -19.36 -9.29 -3.76
N LYS A 77 -20.46 -9.67 -4.42
CA LYS A 77 -21.29 -10.81 -4.02
C LYS A 77 -20.63 -12.18 -4.25
N LYS A 78 -19.65 -12.26 -5.12
CA LYS A 78 -18.93 -13.51 -5.44
C LYS A 78 -17.69 -13.72 -4.58
N ALA A 79 -17.14 -12.66 -4.02
CA ALA A 79 -15.88 -12.68 -3.29
C ALA A 79 -16.11 -12.90 -1.79
N ASP A 80 -15.21 -13.65 -1.14
CA ASP A 80 -15.12 -13.72 0.31
C ASP A 80 -14.45 -12.45 0.87
N VAL A 81 -13.49 -11.91 0.12
CA VAL A 81 -12.76 -10.69 0.45
C VAL A 81 -12.51 -9.83 -0.79
N ILE A 82 -12.72 -8.52 -0.65
CA ILE A 82 -12.32 -7.54 -1.66
C ILE A 82 -11.04 -6.86 -1.20
N ILE A 83 -10.04 -6.82 -2.10
CA ILE A 83 -8.90 -5.95 -1.92
C ILE A 83 -9.15 -4.69 -2.75
N ASP A 84 -9.44 -3.59 -2.04
CA ASP A 84 -9.76 -2.30 -2.66
C ASP A 84 -8.45 -1.53 -2.93
N CYS A 85 -8.10 -1.43 -4.21
CA CYS A 85 -6.94 -0.72 -4.74
C CYS A 85 -7.36 0.54 -5.52
N THR A 86 -8.57 1.04 -5.29
CA THR A 86 -9.02 2.31 -5.88
C THR A 86 -8.19 3.47 -5.34
N PRO A 87 -8.04 4.59 -6.08
CA PRO A 87 -7.26 5.73 -5.60
C PRO A 87 -7.75 6.25 -4.25
N GLY A 88 -6.82 6.68 -3.42
CA GLY A 88 -7.09 7.15 -2.05
C GLY A 88 -8.27 8.11 -1.95
N LYS A 89 -9.06 8.00 -0.90
CA LYS A 89 -10.35 8.63 -0.61
C LYS A 89 -11.56 8.09 -1.41
N LEU A 90 -11.36 7.29 -2.44
CA LEU A 90 -12.47 6.64 -3.16
C LEU A 90 -12.82 5.28 -2.57
N GLY A 91 -11.82 4.54 -2.10
CA GLY A 91 -12.04 3.20 -1.54
C GLY A 91 -12.98 3.18 -0.35
N VAL A 92 -12.89 4.16 0.53
CA VAL A 92 -13.79 4.28 1.68
C VAL A 92 -15.26 4.45 1.31
N ASN A 93 -15.55 5.05 0.15
CA ASN A 93 -16.92 5.21 -0.35
C ASN A 93 -17.55 3.86 -0.73
N ASN A 94 -16.74 2.81 -0.93
CA ASN A 94 -17.21 1.46 -1.24
C ASN A 94 -17.57 0.67 0.03
N MET A 95 -17.26 1.18 1.22
CA MET A 95 -17.44 0.45 2.49
C MET A 95 -18.89 0.01 2.71
N ASP A 96 -19.86 0.88 2.43
CA ASP A 96 -21.28 0.54 2.61
C ASP A 96 -21.72 -0.59 1.68
N MET A 97 -21.18 -0.65 0.48
CA MET A 97 -21.44 -1.72 -0.48
C MET A 97 -20.90 -3.06 0.06
N TYR A 98 -19.66 -3.07 0.58
CA TYR A 98 -19.06 -4.26 1.17
C TYR A 98 -19.81 -4.74 2.43
N LYS A 99 -20.18 -3.80 3.32
CA LYS A 99 -20.99 -4.10 4.51
C LYS A 99 -22.35 -4.70 4.16
N LYS A 100 -23.04 -4.12 3.18
CA LYS A 100 -24.36 -4.62 2.73
C LYS A 100 -24.28 -6.03 2.13
N ALA A 101 -23.17 -6.35 1.49
CA ALA A 101 -22.95 -7.68 0.91
C ALA A 101 -22.42 -8.70 1.93
N GLY A 102 -21.99 -8.28 3.11
CA GLY A 102 -21.34 -9.13 4.10
C GLY A 102 -19.94 -9.56 3.67
N THR A 103 -19.30 -8.85 2.71
CA THR A 103 -18.01 -9.19 2.17
C THR A 103 -16.91 -8.44 2.93
N LYS A 104 -15.85 -9.15 3.32
CA LYS A 104 -14.68 -8.55 3.97
C LYS A 104 -13.91 -7.65 3.01
N ALA A 105 -13.21 -6.65 3.53
CA ALA A 105 -12.43 -5.77 2.68
C ALA A 105 -11.09 -5.34 3.27
N ILE A 106 -10.09 -5.26 2.38
CA ILE A 106 -8.74 -4.75 2.68
C ILE A 106 -8.46 -3.57 1.73
N TRP A 107 -8.23 -2.38 2.29
CA TRP A 107 -7.92 -1.18 1.50
C TRP A 107 -6.43 -1.00 1.32
N GLN A 108 -6.01 -0.77 0.07
CA GLN A 108 -4.63 -0.54 -0.35
C GLN A 108 -4.42 0.84 -1.01
N GLY A 109 -5.46 1.65 -1.11
CA GLY A 109 -5.47 2.89 -1.90
C GLY A 109 -4.94 4.13 -1.17
N GLY A 110 -4.52 4.01 0.10
CA GLY A 110 -4.04 5.12 0.91
C GLY A 110 -5.13 5.74 1.78
N GLU A 111 -6.11 4.97 2.18
CA GLU A 111 -7.12 5.36 3.15
C GLU A 111 -6.50 5.66 4.51
N LYS A 112 -7.16 6.54 5.27
CA LYS A 112 -6.77 6.85 6.65
C LYS A 112 -7.24 5.73 7.60
N HIS A 113 -6.68 5.73 8.83
CA HIS A 113 -7.12 4.84 9.89
C HIS A 113 -8.63 4.97 10.13
N ASP A 114 -9.09 6.18 10.37
CA ASP A 114 -10.51 6.52 10.37
C ASP A 114 -11.00 6.70 8.92
N PRO A 115 -12.13 6.15 8.53
CA PRO A 115 -13.18 5.49 9.30
C PRO A 115 -13.09 3.95 9.33
N ILE A 116 -12.00 3.34 8.89
CA ILE A 116 -11.88 1.88 8.80
C ILE A 116 -11.70 1.25 10.19
N GLY A 117 -10.93 1.91 11.06
CA GLY A 117 -10.73 1.54 12.46
C GLY A 117 -9.68 0.44 12.70
N ALA A 118 -9.07 -0.09 11.63
CA ALA A 118 -7.98 -1.04 11.74
C ALA A 118 -6.90 -0.78 10.69
N SER A 119 -5.66 -0.64 11.13
CA SER A 119 -4.46 -0.51 10.27
C SER A 119 -3.63 -1.78 10.35
N PHE A 120 -3.00 -2.14 9.24
CA PHE A 120 -2.22 -3.37 9.11
C PHE A 120 -0.83 -3.11 8.56
N ASN A 121 0.14 -3.71 9.21
CA ASN A 121 1.47 -3.97 8.69
C ASN A 121 1.89 -5.38 9.10
N SER A 122 2.38 -6.17 8.16
CA SER A 122 2.70 -7.59 8.39
C SER A 122 3.83 -7.83 9.40
N LEU A 123 4.72 -6.86 9.60
CA LEU A 123 5.84 -6.98 10.52
C LEU A 123 5.48 -6.57 11.95
N THR A 124 4.62 -5.55 12.11
CA THR A 124 4.43 -4.87 13.39
C THR A 124 3.20 -5.33 14.16
N ASN A 125 2.05 -5.48 13.48
CA ASN A 125 0.77 -5.72 14.15
C ASN A 125 -0.10 -6.78 13.45
N TYR A 126 0.51 -7.82 12.88
CA TYR A 126 -0.22 -8.87 12.16
C TYR A 126 -1.33 -9.48 13.00
N SER A 127 -1.03 -9.87 14.25
CA SER A 127 -1.98 -10.54 15.16
C SER A 127 -3.20 -9.69 15.51
N GLU A 128 -3.07 -8.36 15.55
CA GLU A 128 -4.17 -7.44 15.85
C GLU A 128 -5.20 -7.37 14.71
N SER A 129 -4.81 -7.75 13.52
CA SER A 129 -5.67 -7.73 12.32
C SER A 129 -6.40 -9.04 12.07
N ILE A 130 -6.01 -10.11 12.77
CA ILE A 130 -6.67 -11.42 12.64
C ILE A 130 -8.11 -11.33 13.11
N GLY A 131 -9.04 -11.84 12.28
CA GLY A 131 -10.46 -11.82 12.57
C GLY A 131 -11.20 -10.51 12.28
N LYS A 132 -10.49 -9.45 11.89
CA LYS A 132 -11.12 -8.20 11.44
C LYS A 132 -11.79 -8.39 10.08
N ASP A 133 -12.97 -7.81 9.91
CA ASP A 133 -13.68 -7.82 8.62
C ASP A 133 -13.18 -6.71 7.69
N TYR A 134 -12.71 -5.61 8.25
CA TYR A 134 -12.30 -4.42 7.52
C TYR A 134 -10.95 -3.93 8.03
N VAL A 135 -9.98 -3.84 7.11
CA VAL A 135 -8.60 -3.46 7.44
C VAL A 135 -8.05 -2.55 6.33
N ARG A 136 -7.30 -1.53 6.68
CA ARG A 136 -6.46 -0.82 5.71
C ARG A 136 -5.01 -1.24 5.84
N VAL A 137 -4.29 -1.36 4.74
CA VAL A 137 -2.83 -1.48 4.73
C VAL A 137 -2.23 -0.07 4.82
N VAL A 138 -1.23 0.10 5.68
CA VAL A 138 -0.54 1.39 5.83
C VAL A 138 0.24 1.79 4.56
N SER A 139 0.61 3.06 4.46
CA SER A 139 1.29 3.61 3.29
C SER A 139 2.67 2.99 3.05
N CYS A 140 3.20 3.14 1.83
CA CYS A 140 4.56 2.71 1.49
C CYS A 140 5.62 3.37 2.38
N ASN A 141 5.45 4.65 2.74
CA ASN A 141 6.35 5.34 3.66
C ASN A 141 6.27 4.72 5.06
N THR A 142 5.08 4.49 5.58
CA THR A 142 4.87 3.82 6.87
C THR A 142 5.44 2.41 6.87
N THR A 143 5.26 1.65 5.79
CA THR A 143 5.86 0.32 5.64
C THR A 143 7.39 0.38 5.65
N GLY A 144 8.00 1.36 4.97
CA GLY A 144 9.44 1.58 4.99
C GLY A 144 9.96 1.88 6.39
N LEU A 145 9.33 2.85 7.08
CA LEU A 145 9.66 3.17 8.47
C LEU A 145 9.49 1.97 9.42
N SER A 146 8.41 1.22 9.27
CA SER A 146 8.17 0.03 10.09
C SER A 146 9.27 -1.01 9.93
N ARG A 147 9.74 -1.26 8.70
CA ARG A 147 10.81 -2.25 8.45
C ARG A 147 12.15 -1.84 9.01
N THR A 148 12.44 -0.56 9.07
CA THR A 148 13.71 -0.06 9.60
C THR A 148 13.67 0.13 11.12
N LEU A 149 12.56 0.62 11.67
CA LEU A 149 12.46 1.00 13.08
C LEU A 149 11.98 -0.13 13.99
N TYR A 150 11.05 -0.98 13.54
CA TYR A 150 10.47 -2.01 14.41
C TYR A 150 11.48 -3.06 14.89
N PRO A 151 12.43 -3.54 14.05
CA PRO A 151 13.50 -4.41 14.54
C PRO A 151 14.38 -3.73 15.61
N LEU A 152 14.73 -2.45 15.40
CA LEU A 152 15.51 -1.67 16.38
C LEU A 152 14.74 -1.48 17.68
N LEU A 153 13.46 -1.14 17.60
CA LEU A 153 12.60 -0.98 18.76
C LEU A 153 12.54 -2.24 19.63
N ASN A 154 12.42 -3.40 18.99
CA ASN A 154 12.31 -4.68 19.69
C ASN A 154 13.64 -5.11 20.33
N GLU A 155 14.78 -4.81 19.70
CA GLU A 155 16.09 -5.28 20.16
C GLU A 155 16.74 -4.29 21.15
N TYR A 156 16.64 -2.99 20.88
CA TYR A 156 17.40 -1.96 21.60
C TYR A 156 16.54 -0.96 22.36
N GLY A 157 15.21 -0.95 22.15
CA GLY A 157 14.34 0.16 22.54
C GLY A 157 14.58 1.42 21.71
N ILE A 158 13.61 2.31 21.67
CA ILE A 158 13.72 3.61 20.97
C ILE A 158 13.07 4.68 21.84
N ASP A 159 13.86 5.66 22.26
CA ASP A 159 13.38 6.83 23.01
C ASP A 159 12.70 7.84 22.09
N ASN A 160 13.31 8.13 20.93
CA ASN A 160 12.83 9.15 20.02
C ASN A 160 13.27 8.88 18.57
N VAL A 161 12.41 9.26 17.62
CA VAL A 161 12.70 9.22 16.18
C VAL A 161 12.40 10.56 15.54
N GLN A 162 13.34 11.05 14.76
CA GLN A 162 13.13 12.15 13.81
C GLN A 162 13.35 11.62 12.39
N ALA A 163 12.37 11.84 11.51
CA ALA A 163 12.47 11.36 10.15
C ALA A 163 12.05 12.43 9.13
N VAL A 164 12.87 12.61 8.09
CA VAL A 164 12.58 13.46 6.95
C VAL A 164 12.27 12.58 5.75
N MET A 165 11.05 12.74 5.20
CA MET A 165 10.60 12.01 4.02
C MET A 165 10.83 12.86 2.77
N VAL A 166 11.79 12.50 1.95
CA VAL A 166 11.93 13.02 0.59
C VAL A 166 11.06 12.16 -0.33
N ARG A 167 9.92 12.71 -0.73
CA ARG A 167 8.87 11.95 -1.40
C ARG A 167 8.81 12.24 -2.89
N ARG A 168 8.66 11.19 -3.70
CA ARG A 168 8.23 11.35 -5.08
C ARG A 168 6.88 12.09 -5.15
N SER A 169 6.67 12.87 -6.18
CA SER A 169 5.46 13.67 -6.37
C SER A 169 4.28 12.86 -6.93
N GLY A 170 4.52 11.83 -7.70
CA GLY A 170 3.51 10.97 -8.32
C GLY A 170 4.02 9.59 -8.65
N ASP A 171 3.13 8.73 -9.18
CA ASP A 171 3.51 7.46 -9.78
C ASP A 171 4.09 7.67 -11.19
N PRO A 172 4.83 6.70 -11.77
CA PRO A 172 5.41 6.84 -13.12
C PRO A 172 4.42 7.26 -14.21
N LYS A 173 3.14 6.93 -14.06
CA LYS A 173 2.06 7.36 -14.97
C LYS A 173 1.44 8.72 -14.65
N ASP A 174 1.76 9.30 -13.50
CA ASP A 174 1.25 10.58 -12.99
C ASP A 174 2.37 11.63 -13.02
N SER A 175 3.24 11.60 -14.03
CA SER A 175 4.43 12.47 -14.16
C SER A 175 4.10 13.96 -14.31
N ASP A 176 2.84 14.28 -14.56
CA ASP A 176 2.28 15.64 -14.61
C ASP A 176 1.93 16.20 -13.21
N ARG A 177 2.05 15.38 -12.15
CA ARG A 177 1.75 15.77 -10.77
C ARG A 177 2.98 16.25 -10.01
N GLY A 178 2.76 17.22 -9.14
CA GLY A 178 3.73 17.73 -8.19
C GLY A 178 4.57 18.89 -8.72
N PRO A 179 5.64 19.27 -7.99
CA PRO A 179 6.47 20.40 -8.37
C PRO A 179 7.26 20.08 -9.64
N ILE A 180 7.47 21.11 -10.47
CA ILE A 180 8.33 21.06 -11.64
C ILE A 180 9.64 21.73 -11.27
N ASN A 181 10.73 20.97 -11.27
CA ASN A 181 12.09 21.48 -10.97
C ASN A 181 12.18 22.29 -9.67
N SER A 182 11.46 21.88 -8.64
CA SER A 182 11.45 22.52 -7.33
C SER A 182 11.20 21.51 -6.21
N ILE A 183 11.38 21.92 -4.96
CA ILE A 183 11.06 21.13 -3.77
C ILE A 183 9.85 21.78 -3.10
N GLU A 184 8.78 21.02 -2.89
CA GLU A 184 7.56 21.45 -2.21
C GLU A 184 7.55 20.93 -0.77
N PRO A 185 7.64 21.79 0.25
CA PRO A 185 7.54 21.37 1.65
C PRO A 185 6.10 21.01 2.03
N VAL A 186 5.95 20.01 2.90
CA VAL A 186 4.70 19.74 3.60
C VAL A 186 4.71 20.58 4.88
N LEU A 187 3.79 21.56 4.97
CA LEU A 187 3.83 22.58 6.02
C LEU A 187 3.41 22.08 7.42
N ASN A 188 2.72 20.96 7.50
CA ASN A 188 2.31 20.39 8.78
C ASN A 188 3.45 19.58 9.41
N VAL A 189 3.77 19.87 10.66
CA VAL A 189 4.73 19.11 11.50
C VAL A 189 4.01 18.72 12.79
N PRO A 190 3.98 17.41 13.13
CA PRO A 190 4.49 16.31 12.33
C PRO A 190 3.71 16.14 11.02
N SER A 191 4.38 15.66 9.98
CA SER A 191 3.67 15.26 8.77
C SER A 191 2.80 14.03 9.08
N HIS A 192 1.79 13.76 8.26
CA HIS A 192 0.85 12.65 8.50
C HIS A 192 1.50 11.26 8.61
N HIS A 193 2.78 11.11 8.26
CA HIS A 193 3.49 9.84 8.29
C HIS A 193 3.78 9.37 9.74
N GLY A 194 4.12 10.28 10.65
CA GLY A 194 4.32 9.95 12.07
C GLY A 194 3.05 9.34 12.68
N PRO A 195 1.92 10.05 12.68
CA PRO A 195 0.64 9.50 13.12
C PRO A 195 0.24 8.20 12.39
N ASP A 196 0.59 8.06 11.11
CA ASP A 196 0.31 6.82 10.36
C ASP A 196 1.13 5.62 10.87
N VAL A 197 2.42 5.84 11.19
CA VAL A 197 3.27 4.81 11.84
C VAL A 197 2.70 4.40 13.19
N GLN A 198 2.25 5.37 14.00
CA GLN A 198 1.68 5.09 15.32
C GLN A 198 0.39 4.27 15.27
N THR A 199 -0.27 4.15 14.11
CA THR A 199 -1.41 3.24 13.97
C THR A 199 -1.02 1.76 13.92
N VAL A 200 0.26 1.43 13.74
CA VAL A 200 0.81 0.06 13.69
C VAL A 200 1.99 -0.17 14.63
N ILE A 201 2.56 0.89 15.20
CA ILE A 201 3.56 0.88 16.27
C ILE A 201 3.12 1.95 17.28
N SER A 202 2.15 1.63 18.13
CA SER A 202 1.39 2.60 18.94
C SER A 202 2.24 3.45 19.89
N ASN A 203 3.33 2.90 20.41
CA ASN A 203 4.15 3.56 21.45
C ASN A 203 5.39 4.24 20.87
N LEU A 204 5.57 4.30 19.57
CA LEU A 204 6.74 4.92 18.97
C LEU A 204 6.66 6.44 19.07
N ASN A 205 7.62 7.06 19.79
CA ASN A 205 7.79 8.49 19.81
C ASN A 205 8.49 8.95 18.53
N ILE A 206 7.70 9.41 17.55
CA ILE A 206 8.20 9.75 16.22
C ILE A 206 7.71 11.12 15.76
N GLN A 207 8.63 11.95 15.32
CA GLN A 207 8.36 13.19 14.58
C GLN A 207 8.77 13.05 13.13
N THR A 208 7.90 13.51 12.22
CA THR A 208 8.15 13.40 10.80
C THR A 208 7.97 14.75 10.09
N MET A 209 8.88 15.05 9.18
CA MET A 209 8.79 16.13 8.20
C MET A 209 8.75 15.52 6.79
N ALA A 210 8.23 16.25 5.82
CA ALA A 210 8.17 15.75 4.45
C ALA A 210 8.34 16.86 3.43
N VAL A 211 8.99 16.51 2.33
CA VAL A 211 9.09 17.31 1.11
C VAL A 211 8.70 16.46 -0.11
N LYS A 212 8.14 17.08 -1.14
CA LYS A 212 7.91 16.44 -2.44
C LYS A 212 8.97 16.92 -3.42
N VAL A 213 9.48 16.01 -4.20
CA VAL A 213 10.48 16.27 -5.24
C VAL A 213 9.97 15.82 -6.61
N PRO A 214 10.42 16.43 -7.71
CA PRO A 214 9.95 16.14 -9.07
C PRO A 214 10.51 14.81 -9.60
N THR A 215 10.15 13.72 -8.93
CA THR A 215 10.49 12.36 -9.34
C THR A 215 9.26 11.45 -9.23
N THR A 216 9.27 10.37 -9.98
CA THR A 216 8.21 9.35 -9.98
C THR A 216 8.68 8.03 -9.40
N ILE A 217 9.97 7.90 -9.08
CA ILE A 217 10.57 6.68 -8.57
C ILE A 217 11.14 6.94 -7.19
N MET A 218 10.93 5.98 -6.29
CA MET A 218 11.35 5.87 -4.90
C MET A 218 11.03 7.05 -3.97
N HIS A 219 11.19 6.80 -2.70
CA HIS A 219 11.24 7.77 -1.62
C HIS A 219 12.57 7.61 -0.88
N VAL A 220 13.09 8.67 -0.29
CA VAL A 220 14.23 8.60 0.62
C VAL A 220 13.75 9.01 2.01
N HIS A 221 14.12 8.24 3.03
CA HIS A 221 13.90 8.56 4.41
C HIS A 221 15.23 8.82 5.10
N CYS A 222 15.45 10.03 5.60
CA CYS A 222 16.57 10.35 6.48
C CYS A 222 16.06 10.20 7.91
N ILE A 223 16.62 9.25 8.67
CA ILE A 223 16.11 8.85 9.97
C ILE A 223 17.23 9.06 11.02
N VAL A 224 16.90 9.72 12.12
CA VAL A 224 17.69 9.75 13.35
C VAL A 224 16.86 9.09 14.42
N ALA A 225 17.38 8.05 15.04
CA ALA A 225 16.74 7.33 16.14
C ALA A 225 17.67 7.34 17.37
N GLU A 226 17.13 7.74 18.50
CA GLU A 226 17.77 7.62 19.81
C GLU A 226 17.35 6.27 20.40
N LEU A 227 18.32 5.40 20.68
CA LEU A 227 18.08 4.07 21.21
C LEU A 227 18.28 4.05 22.72
N GLU A 228 17.50 3.24 23.43
CA GLU A 228 17.64 3.08 24.89
C GLU A 228 18.93 2.34 25.29
N SER A 229 19.47 1.53 24.39
CA SER A 229 20.74 0.83 24.55
C SER A 229 21.66 1.04 23.36
N GLU A 230 22.97 1.14 23.59
CA GLU A 230 23.98 1.37 22.54
C GLU A 230 24.30 0.06 21.82
N PRO A 231 23.99 -0.06 20.51
CA PRO A 231 24.30 -1.25 19.72
C PRO A 231 25.69 -1.18 19.10
N GLU A 232 26.28 -2.32 18.82
CA GLU A 232 27.36 -2.42 17.84
C GLU A 232 26.80 -2.27 16.43
N VAL A 233 27.45 -1.47 15.57
CA VAL A 233 27.02 -1.22 14.18
C VAL A 233 26.84 -2.52 13.39
N SER A 234 27.74 -3.49 13.55
CA SER A 234 27.64 -4.80 12.93
C SER A 234 26.33 -5.54 13.27
N LYS A 235 25.88 -5.42 14.53
CA LYS A 235 24.63 -6.06 14.98
C LYS A 235 23.39 -5.39 14.40
N VAL A 236 23.41 -4.08 14.25
CA VAL A 236 22.33 -3.35 13.57
C VAL A 236 22.25 -3.79 12.11
N LEU A 237 23.38 -3.92 11.42
CA LEU A 237 23.42 -4.38 10.02
C LEU A 237 22.91 -5.83 9.90
N GLU A 238 23.37 -6.73 10.76
CA GLU A 238 22.86 -8.11 10.82
C GLU A 238 21.33 -8.17 11.03
N LEU A 239 20.81 -7.32 11.91
CA LEU A 239 19.38 -7.23 12.22
C LEU A 239 18.56 -6.77 10.99
N TRP A 240 19.04 -5.78 10.27
CA TRP A 240 18.38 -5.32 9.06
C TRP A 240 18.51 -6.32 7.90
N ASP A 241 19.64 -6.98 7.75
CA ASP A 241 19.84 -8.03 6.73
C ASP A 241 18.89 -9.22 6.95
N ALA A 242 18.62 -9.56 8.22
CA ALA A 242 17.63 -10.57 8.58
C ALA A 242 16.17 -10.11 8.42
N THR A 243 15.93 -8.80 8.24
CA THR A 243 14.57 -8.25 8.13
C THR A 243 14.02 -8.46 6.71
N PRO A 244 12.86 -9.11 6.53
CA PRO A 244 12.32 -9.38 5.21
C PRO A 244 12.14 -8.11 4.38
N ARG A 245 12.64 -8.14 3.13
CA ARG A 245 12.57 -7.04 2.16
C ARG A 245 13.33 -5.78 2.56
N VAL A 246 14.30 -5.90 3.43
CA VAL A 246 15.36 -4.92 3.64
C VAL A 246 16.61 -5.44 2.94
N ASN A 247 17.27 -4.60 2.16
CA ASN A 247 18.53 -4.92 1.50
C ASN A 247 19.54 -3.85 1.90
N LEU A 248 20.69 -4.28 2.38
CA LEU A 248 21.82 -3.40 2.65
C LEU A 248 22.57 -3.13 1.35
N ILE A 249 22.85 -1.87 1.07
CA ILE A 249 23.58 -1.47 -0.13
C ILE A 249 24.83 -0.71 0.31
N GLU A 250 25.97 -1.17 -0.10
CA GLU A 250 27.29 -0.55 0.17
C GLU A 250 27.86 0.12 -1.07
N GLY A 251 28.60 1.19 -0.86
CA GLY A 251 29.37 1.87 -1.91
C GLY A 251 28.54 2.76 -2.84
N PHE A 252 28.98 2.87 -4.08
CA PHE A 252 28.45 3.81 -5.06
C PHE A 252 27.11 3.43 -5.67
N LEU A 253 26.57 2.28 -5.34
CA LEU A 253 25.27 1.80 -5.86
C LEU A 253 24.06 2.44 -5.19
N ALA A 254 24.26 3.32 -4.22
CA ALA A 254 23.19 3.97 -3.46
C ALA A 254 22.47 5.12 -4.19
N ASN A 255 22.85 5.44 -5.43
CA ASN A 255 22.29 6.58 -6.17
C ASN A 255 21.06 6.26 -7.04
N GLY A 256 20.50 5.07 -6.93
CA GLY A 256 19.30 4.66 -7.67
C GLY A 256 19.54 4.17 -9.09
N GLU A 257 20.78 3.90 -9.46
CA GLU A 257 21.16 3.30 -10.74
C GLU A 257 21.24 1.77 -10.71
N SER A 258 20.85 1.17 -9.59
CA SER A 258 20.85 -0.29 -9.40
C SER A 258 19.49 -0.92 -9.71
#